data_679da2e813a451392c93e68f073bc730
#
_entry.id   679da2e813a451392c93e68f073bc730
#
_cell.length_a   1.000
_cell.length_b   1.000
_cell.length_c   1.000
_cell.angle_alpha   90.00
_cell.angle_beta   90.00
_cell.angle_gamma   90.00
#
_symmetry.space_group_name_H-M   'P 1'
#
loop_
_entity.id
_entity.type
_entity.pdbx_description
1 polymer ?
#
loop_
_entity_poly.entity_id
_entity_poly.type
_entity_poly.pdbx_seq_one_letter_code
_entity_poly.pdbx_strand_id
1 'polypeptide(L)'
;MANEAELELQMAGYKKVYDYTQFAHENHINVIPKEAVGRLIEDTFRPIAMVLKETYGPYGSSNLLMEGNETTSTKDGFKVFENLAPNHTYKKMVYNTISKIIKRVNKNVGDGTTSCILIADKIFRNLKEIIKTPDDRRQMVAALETLSEHLQSNDALEATKKGGLVESLDKKTLKKLMLVSANYDENLVDALYNALEPQVDEAGNVIGLRNVVPSAEIATDITPDNRFTLEYLPGDFRVCVRTDYDNLVKFADKCKLRVILYDHNMTPADAVALMDAYDDKPTLVLSFGYTAMLRNEAFVQYVNKKAFNKKAHAADTEINLFFMDVQGYYKLNDVNDLAFLLGTVPRTIFNTKIDDINIYPTAEVSLYHGDCLAFYGLKGNVDTSEYIKRLQMELEIDDKKSITRVKNYNNRINALKMDIPDTLLTVKCSSSMESQLIMDKIDDCISIATSAQASGVVPNLFKYGKIRLDFYKEHTMFAEDSIMPKIIDAIIEAIYGIFEDIYVSKYGASFSWNMFVERRDAFYEQAGISYNIITDQFVDMREIPTSAQYDLEVLVAVLEIVKYLLTPGAIIFDAHILKPVDDEGHYQ
;
A
#
# COMPACT_ATOMS: atom_id res chain seq x y z
N MET A 1 -16.63 -5.18 -37.05
CA MET A 1 -16.48 -5.06 -35.60
C MET A 1 -17.46 -5.92 -34.77
N ALA A 2 -18.73 -6.05 -35.12
CA ALA A 2 -19.51 -7.19 -34.64
C ALA A 2 -18.84 -8.54 -34.97
N ASN A 3 -18.11 -8.58 -36.07
CA ASN A 3 -17.36 -9.74 -36.56
C ASN A 3 -16.22 -10.26 -35.67
N GLU A 4 -15.56 -9.45 -34.84
CA GLU A 4 -14.45 -9.95 -34.01
C GLU A 4 -14.92 -10.65 -32.74
N ALA A 5 -15.92 -10.10 -32.05
CA ALA A 5 -16.53 -10.78 -30.92
C ALA A 5 -17.28 -12.05 -31.36
N GLU A 6 -17.91 -12.01 -32.53
CA GLU A 6 -18.54 -13.17 -33.16
C GLU A 6 -17.50 -14.21 -33.63
N LEU A 7 -16.34 -13.77 -34.12
CA LEU A 7 -15.24 -14.63 -34.51
C LEU A 7 -14.53 -15.26 -33.29
N GLU A 8 -14.34 -14.52 -32.20
CA GLU A 8 -13.82 -15.03 -30.94
C GLU A 8 -14.77 -16.04 -30.28
N LEU A 9 -16.08 -15.79 -30.34
CA LEU A 9 -17.12 -16.72 -29.89
C LEU A 9 -17.20 -17.97 -30.78
N GLN A 10 -17.01 -17.85 -32.11
CA GLN A 10 -16.96 -18.97 -33.05
C GLN A 10 -15.67 -19.79 -32.90
N MET A 11 -14.51 -19.17 -32.67
CA MET A 11 -13.25 -19.85 -32.38
C MET A 11 -13.28 -20.59 -31.04
N ALA A 12 -14.11 -20.16 -30.08
CA ALA A 12 -14.34 -20.85 -28.81
C ALA A 12 -15.27 -22.06 -28.92
N GLY A 13 -15.82 -22.41 -30.12
CA GLY A 13 -16.65 -23.57 -30.34
C GLY A 13 -18.12 -23.42 -29.89
N TYR A 14 -18.62 -22.24 -29.64
CA TYR A 14 -19.94 -21.99 -29.11
C TYR A 14 -20.97 -21.69 -30.22
N LYS A 15 -21.52 -22.73 -30.81
CA LYS A 15 -22.55 -22.63 -31.85
C LYS A 15 -23.99 -22.47 -31.36
N LYS A 16 -24.25 -22.26 -30.05
CA LYS A 16 -25.61 -22.14 -29.46
C LYS A 16 -25.74 -20.96 -28.51
N VAL A 17 -25.54 -19.75 -28.99
CA VAL A 17 -25.78 -18.53 -28.20
C VAL A 17 -26.82 -17.63 -28.87
N TYR A 18 -27.75 -18.22 -29.64
CA TYR A 18 -28.75 -17.44 -30.40
C TYR A 18 -29.64 -16.56 -29.53
N ASP A 19 -30.02 -17.02 -28.35
CA ASP A 19 -30.95 -16.28 -27.49
C ASP A 19 -30.29 -15.07 -26.80
N TYR A 20 -29.03 -15.19 -26.43
CA TYR A 20 -28.28 -14.10 -25.76
C TYR A 20 -27.78 -13.06 -26.75
N THR A 21 -27.39 -13.43 -27.96
CA THR A 21 -26.92 -12.50 -28.98
C THR A 21 -28.05 -11.63 -29.51
N GLN A 22 -29.24 -12.15 -29.69
CA GLN A 22 -30.40 -11.38 -30.12
C GLN A 22 -30.82 -10.37 -29.04
N PHE A 23 -30.93 -10.80 -27.79
CA PHE A 23 -31.23 -9.93 -26.66
C PHE A 23 -30.14 -8.85 -26.45
N ALA A 24 -28.88 -9.21 -26.56
CA ALA A 24 -27.76 -8.28 -26.43
C ALA A 24 -27.76 -7.23 -27.54
N HIS A 25 -28.03 -7.67 -28.77
CA HIS A 25 -28.11 -6.75 -29.93
C HIS A 25 -29.26 -5.76 -29.82
N GLU A 26 -30.43 -6.21 -29.37
CA GLU A 26 -31.63 -5.37 -29.19
C GLU A 26 -31.45 -4.36 -28.05
N ASN A 27 -30.69 -4.67 -27.03
CA ASN A 27 -30.50 -3.82 -25.85
C ASN A 27 -29.14 -3.11 -25.80
N HIS A 28 -28.33 -3.16 -26.86
CA HIS A 28 -26.97 -2.61 -26.91
C HIS A 28 -26.04 -3.08 -25.79
N ILE A 29 -26.18 -4.33 -25.37
CA ILE A 29 -25.35 -4.99 -24.38
C ILE A 29 -24.63 -6.19 -24.98
N ASN A 30 -23.45 -6.49 -24.48
CA ASN A 30 -22.71 -7.69 -24.83
C ASN A 30 -22.72 -8.66 -23.65
N VAL A 31 -22.89 -9.93 -23.92
CA VAL A 31 -22.94 -10.99 -22.91
C VAL A 31 -21.92 -12.07 -23.24
N ILE A 32 -21.01 -12.35 -22.31
CA ILE A 32 -20.15 -13.54 -22.37
C ILE A 32 -20.83 -14.65 -21.57
N PRO A 33 -21.21 -15.74 -22.23
CA PRO A 33 -21.95 -16.81 -21.57
C PRO A 33 -21.06 -17.61 -20.63
N LYS A 34 -21.68 -18.30 -19.68
CA LYS A 34 -21.05 -19.07 -18.61
C LYS A 34 -19.92 -19.98 -19.08
N GLU A 35 -20.11 -20.64 -20.24
CA GLU A 35 -19.17 -21.59 -20.81
C GLU A 35 -17.85 -20.92 -21.24
N ALA A 36 -17.89 -19.64 -21.62
CA ALA A 36 -16.73 -18.87 -22.04
C ALA A 36 -16.05 -18.10 -20.89
N VAL A 37 -16.78 -17.83 -19.80
CA VAL A 37 -16.26 -17.04 -18.68
C VAL A 37 -15.01 -17.64 -18.04
N GLY A 38 -15.03 -18.95 -17.76
CA GLY A 38 -13.88 -19.63 -17.13
C GLY A 38 -12.60 -19.53 -17.96
N ARG A 39 -12.72 -19.64 -19.29
CA ARG A 39 -11.57 -19.50 -20.20
C ARG A 39 -11.10 -18.06 -20.28
N LEU A 40 -12.01 -17.09 -20.37
CA LEU A 40 -11.64 -15.68 -20.36
C LEU A 40 -10.90 -15.28 -19.10
N ILE A 41 -11.33 -15.77 -17.93
CA ILE A 41 -10.66 -15.55 -16.66
C ILE A 41 -9.25 -16.12 -16.71
N GLU A 42 -9.08 -17.34 -17.17
CA GLU A 42 -7.78 -18.00 -17.29
C GLU A 42 -6.86 -17.25 -18.26
N ASP A 43 -7.36 -16.90 -19.46
CA ASP A 43 -6.62 -16.16 -20.49
C ASP A 43 -6.28 -14.72 -20.07
N THR A 44 -6.90 -14.21 -19.01
CA THR A 44 -6.58 -12.90 -18.45
C THR A 44 -5.63 -13.01 -17.27
N PHE A 45 -5.90 -13.92 -16.33
CA PHE A 45 -5.22 -13.95 -15.04
C PHE A 45 -3.87 -14.66 -15.11
N ARG A 46 -3.80 -15.78 -15.86
CA ARG A 46 -2.57 -16.57 -15.97
C ARG A 46 -1.38 -15.82 -16.59
N PRO A 47 -1.52 -15.04 -17.68
CA PRO A 47 -0.41 -14.23 -18.20
C PRO A 47 0.13 -13.23 -17.16
N ILE A 48 -0.75 -12.62 -16.37
CA ILE A 48 -0.36 -11.71 -15.28
C ILE A 48 0.46 -12.48 -14.24
N ALA A 49 -0.02 -13.62 -13.78
CA ALA A 49 0.69 -14.47 -12.83
C ALA A 49 2.06 -14.94 -13.38
N MET A 50 2.15 -15.27 -14.65
CA MET A 50 3.42 -15.68 -15.28
C MET A 50 4.46 -14.57 -15.30
N VAL A 51 4.07 -13.34 -15.64
CA VAL A 51 5.00 -12.18 -15.62
C VAL A 51 5.46 -11.88 -14.19
N LEU A 52 4.54 -11.90 -13.23
CA LEU A 52 4.85 -11.64 -11.83
C LEU A 52 5.73 -12.73 -11.21
N LYS A 53 5.60 -13.97 -11.66
CA LYS A 53 6.46 -15.08 -11.21
C LYS A 53 7.94 -14.81 -11.46
N GLU A 54 8.29 -14.18 -12.58
CA GLU A 54 9.68 -13.87 -12.92
C GLU A 54 10.35 -12.89 -11.95
N THR A 55 9.55 -12.08 -11.24
CA THR A 55 10.07 -11.13 -10.22
C THR A 55 10.10 -11.73 -8.82
N TYR A 56 9.55 -12.92 -8.63
CA TYR A 56 9.27 -13.45 -7.30
C TYR A 56 10.49 -13.99 -6.57
N GLY A 57 10.59 -13.60 -5.29
CA GLY A 57 11.60 -14.09 -4.36
C GLY A 57 13.01 -13.52 -4.60
N PRO A 58 13.99 -14.01 -3.84
CA PRO A 58 15.37 -13.45 -3.84
C PRO A 58 16.09 -13.60 -5.18
N TYR A 59 15.73 -14.60 -5.97
CA TYR A 59 16.32 -14.88 -7.29
C TYR A 59 15.49 -14.35 -8.45
N GLY A 60 14.37 -13.66 -8.17
CA GLY A 60 13.55 -13.03 -9.19
C GLY A 60 14.27 -11.89 -9.92
N SER A 61 13.93 -11.68 -11.18
CA SER A 61 14.47 -10.63 -12.03
C SER A 61 13.71 -9.31 -11.86
N SER A 62 14.33 -8.19 -12.16
CA SER A 62 13.62 -6.91 -12.26
C SER A 62 12.92 -6.80 -13.62
N ASN A 63 11.75 -6.19 -13.64
CA ASN A 63 11.04 -5.84 -14.86
C ASN A 63 11.36 -4.40 -15.26
N LEU A 64 11.50 -4.14 -16.56
CA LEU A 64 11.57 -2.80 -17.11
C LEU A 64 10.15 -2.35 -17.45
N LEU A 65 9.75 -1.23 -16.89
CA LEU A 65 8.48 -0.58 -17.16
C LEU A 65 8.72 0.68 -17.99
N MET A 66 7.84 0.94 -18.96
CA MET A 66 7.85 2.15 -19.74
C MET A 66 6.61 2.98 -19.40
N GLU A 67 6.81 4.11 -18.72
CA GLU A 67 5.77 5.07 -18.36
C GLU A 67 5.97 6.35 -19.17
N GLY A 68 5.17 6.52 -20.22
CA GLY A 68 5.41 7.58 -21.20
C GLY A 68 6.73 7.40 -21.92
N ASN A 69 7.67 8.35 -21.75
CA ASN A 69 9.03 8.30 -22.34
C ASN A 69 10.10 7.86 -21.31
N GLU A 70 9.72 7.58 -20.08
CA GLU A 70 10.66 7.17 -19.04
C GLU A 70 10.66 5.64 -18.88
N THR A 71 11.86 5.09 -18.65
CA THR A 71 12.03 3.67 -18.36
C THR A 71 12.44 3.51 -16.92
N THR A 72 11.65 2.75 -16.17
CA THR A 72 11.92 2.40 -14.77
C THR A 72 12.19 0.92 -14.62
N SER A 73 12.94 0.53 -13.60
CA SER A 73 13.19 -0.88 -13.27
C SER A 73 12.65 -1.15 -11.88
N THR A 74 11.82 -2.19 -11.74
CA THR A 74 11.26 -2.56 -10.45
C THR A 74 11.14 -4.08 -10.27
N LYS A 75 11.23 -4.54 -9.03
CA LYS A 75 10.81 -5.87 -8.57
C LYS A 75 9.48 -5.84 -7.83
N ASP A 76 8.96 -4.63 -7.53
CA ASP A 76 7.69 -4.48 -6.83
C ASP A 76 6.55 -5.08 -7.66
N GLY A 77 5.97 -6.15 -7.14
CA GLY A 77 4.90 -6.87 -7.81
C GLY A 77 3.64 -6.03 -7.98
N PHE A 78 3.38 -5.06 -7.10
CA PHE A 78 2.23 -4.17 -7.24
C PHE A 78 2.40 -3.21 -8.42
N LYS A 79 3.57 -2.59 -8.56
CA LYS A 79 3.88 -1.72 -9.70
C LYS A 79 3.84 -2.49 -11.02
N VAL A 80 4.43 -3.69 -11.06
CA VAL A 80 4.36 -4.57 -12.24
C VAL A 80 2.91 -4.92 -12.55
N PHE A 81 2.11 -5.31 -11.55
CA PHE A 81 0.69 -5.64 -11.73
C PHE A 81 -0.11 -4.46 -12.30
N GLU A 82 0.06 -3.24 -11.81
CA GLU A 82 -0.64 -2.07 -12.32
C GLU A 82 -0.32 -1.81 -13.81
N ASN A 83 0.91 -2.06 -14.24
CA ASN A 83 1.33 -1.91 -15.64
C ASN A 83 0.89 -3.06 -16.56
N LEU A 84 0.37 -4.16 -15.99
CA LEU A 84 -0.19 -5.28 -16.74
C LEU A 84 -1.70 -5.15 -17.02
N ALA A 85 -2.29 -3.98 -16.75
CA ALA A 85 -3.70 -3.75 -17.00
C ALA A 85 -4.03 -3.94 -18.50
N PRO A 86 -4.93 -4.89 -18.85
CA PRO A 86 -5.24 -5.17 -20.24
C PRO A 86 -6.08 -4.05 -20.86
N ASN A 87 -5.83 -3.75 -22.13
CA ASN A 87 -6.61 -2.77 -22.90
C ASN A 87 -7.97 -3.31 -23.36
N HIS A 88 -8.12 -4.63 -23.46
CA HIS A 88 -9.34 -5.26 -23.95
C HIS A 88 -10.44 -5.22 -22.88
N THR A 89 -11.63 -4.76 -23.22
CA THR A 89 -12.75 -4.49 -22.28
C THR A 89 -13.07 -5.69 -21.36
N TYR A 90 -13.19 -6.89 -21.90
CA TYR A 90 -13.54 -8.09 -21.11
C TYR A 90 -12.45 -8.45 -20.11
N LYS A 91 -11.21 -8.44 -20.57
CA LYS A 91 -10.05 -8.72 -19.73
C LYS A 91 -9.90 -7.65 -18.64
N LYS A 92 -10.18 -6.40 -18.99
CA LYS A 92 -10.17 -5.28 -18.04
C LYS A 92 -11.20 -5.45 -16.92
N MET A 93 -12.37 -6.04 -17.19
CA MET A 93 -13.36 -6.34 -16.14
C MET A 93 -12.84 -7.37 -15.13
N VAL A 94 -12.24 -8.46 -15.60
CA VAL A 94 -11.60 -9.46 -14.75
C VAL A 94 -10.45 -8.83 -13.95
N TYR A 95 -9.59 -8.09 -14.63
CA TYR A 95 -8.47 -7.38 -14.01
C TYR A 95 -8.94 -6.41 -12.92
N ASN A 96 -9.95 -5.58 -13.18
CA ASN A 96 -10.46 -4.60 -12.23
C ASN A 96 -11.04 -5.23 -10.97
N THR A 97 -11.63 -6.43 -11.07
CA THR A 97 -12.14 -7.18 -9.93
C THR A 97 -10.99 -7.59 -9.02
N ILE A 98 -9.93 -8.14 -9.59
CA ILE A 98 -8.73 -8.56 -8.86
C ILE A 98 -7.98 -7.34 -8.31
N SER A 99 -7.85 -6.30 -9.12
CA SER A 99 -7.11 -5.07 -8.77
C SER A 99 -7.60 -4.43 -7.47
N LYS A 100 -8.91 -4.46 -7.20
CA LYS A 100 -9.47 -3.93 -5.94
C LYS A 100 -8.95 -4.68 -4.72
N ILE A 101 -8.83 -6.00 -4.83
CA ILE A 101 -8.33 -6.85 -3.73
C ILE A 101 -6.83 -6.65 -3.57
N ILE A 102 -6.08 -6.66 -4.66
CA ILE A 102 -4.63 -6.45 -4.66
C ILE A 102 -4.26 -5.08 -4.10
N LYS A 103 -4.99 -4.01 -4.47
CA LYS A 103 -4.83 -2.67 -3.88
C LYS A 103 -5.10 -2.67 -2.37
N ARG A 104 -6.05 -3.46 -1.91
CA ARG A 104 -6.31 -3.63 -0.47
C ARG A 104 -5.15 -4.35 0.23
N VAL A 105 -4.62 -5.43 -0.34
CA VAL A 105 -3.45 -6.15 0.20
C VAL A 105 -2.26 -5.20 0.29
N ASN A 106 -1.92 -4.51 -0.78
CA ASN A 106 -0.85 -3.53 -0.80
C ASN A 106 -1.05 -2.44 0.27
N LYS A 107 -2.27 -1.92 0.42
CA LYS A 107 -2.61 -0.94 1.45
C LYS A 107 -2.51 -1.50 2.87
N ASN A 108 -2.94 -2.76 3.09
CA ASN A 108 -3.03 -3.35 4.43
C ASN A 108 -1.69 -3.89 4.92
N VAL A 109 -0.88 -4.43 4.03
CA VAL A 109 0.36 -5.14 4.35
C VAL A 109 1.60 -4.43 3.80
N GLY A 110 1.45 -3.71 2.71
CA GLY A 110 2.55 -3.03 2.00
C GLY A 110 3.42 -3.97 1.16
N ASP A 111 3.17 -5.28 1.22
CA ASP A 111 3.88 -6.34 0.49
C ASP A 111 2.95 -7.53 0.25
N GLY A 112 3.41 -8.58 -0.45
CA GLY A 112 2.68 -9.83 -0.66
C GLY A 112 1.74 -9.85 -1.86
N THR A 113 1.68 -8.80 -2.65
CA THR A 113 0.85 -8.72 -3.85
C THR A 113 1.18 -9.79 -4.88
N THR A 114 2.48 -10.04 -5.11
CA THR A 114 2.96 -11.11 -5.99
C THR A 114 2.57 -12.48 -5.44
N SER A 115 2.82 -12.75 -4.16
CA SER A 115 2.42 -14.00 -3.48
C SER A 115 0.92 -14.25 -3.63
N CYS A 116 0.11 -13.21 -3.42
CA CYS A 116 -1.34 -13.29 -3.53
C CYS A 116 -1.79 -13.77 -4.93
N ILE A 117 -1.22 -13.18 -5.98
CA ILE A 117 -1.57 -13.53 -7.37
C ILE A 117 -1.10 -14.95 -7.73
N LEU A 118 0.13 -15.32 -7.34
CA LEU A 118 0.70 -16.62 -7.64
C LEU A 118 -0.06 -17.76 -6.94
N ILE A 119 -0.38 -17.59 -5.65
CA ILE A 119 -1.17 -18.58 -4.91
C ILE A 119 -2.58 -18.67 -5.49
N ALA A 120 -3.22 -17.54 -5.79
CA ALA A 120 -4.56 -17.51 -6.37
C ALA A 120 -4.61 -18.22 -7.74
N ASP A 121 -3.61 -18.04 -8.62
CA ASP A 121 -3.51 -18.74 -9.89
C ASP A 121 -3.41 -20.26 -9.70
N LYS A 122 -2.56 -20.71 -8.78
CA LYS A 122 -2.40 -22.14 -8.48
C LYS A 122 -3.68 -22.74 -7.91
N ILE A 123 -4.33 -22.09 -6.94
CA ILE A 123 -5.59 -22.56 -6.37
C ILE A 123 -6.70 -22.58 -7.43
N PHE A 124 -6.84 -21.51 -8.20
CA PHE A 124 -7.86 -21.43 -9.25
C PHE A 124 -7.77 -22.58 -10.24
N ARG A 125 -6.55 -22.94 -10.68
CA ARG A 125 -6.32 -24.07 -11.58
C ARG A 125 -6.67 -25.41 -10.93
N ASN A 126 -6.25 -25.65 -9.69
CA ASN A 126 -6.54 -26.88 -8.96
C ASN A 126 -8.04 -27.05 -8.72
N LEU A 127 -8.72 -25.98 -8.29
CA LEU A 127 -10.15 -26.02 -8.00
C LEU A 127 -11.03 -26.14 -9.28
N LYS A 128 -10.59 -25.57 -10.39
CA LYS A 128 -11.28 -25.70 -11.69
C LYS A 128 -11.45 -27.18 -12.09
N GLU A 129 -10.47 -28.03 -11.75
CA GLU A 129 -10.52 -29.47 -12.02
C GLU A 129 -11.56 -30.20 -11.14
N ILE A 130 -11.88 -29.68 -9.97
CA ILE A 130 -12.84 -30.25 -9.02
C ILE A 130 -14.27 -29.88 -9.37
N ILE A 131 -14.52 -28.70 -9.94
CA ILE A 131 -15.87 -28.21 -10.28
C ILE A 131 -16.40 -28.93 -11.53
N LYS A 132 -17.36 -29.82 -11.34
CA LYS A 132 -18.04 -30.53 -12.43
C LYS A 132 -19.50 -30.07 -12.61
N THR A 133 -20.15 -29.69 -11.52
CA THR A 133 -21.56 -29.32 -11.47
C THR A 133 -21.77 -27.91 -10.94
N PRO A 134 -22.95 -27.29 -11.17
CA PRO A 134 -23.33 -26.02 -10.52
C PRO A 134 -23.38 -26.12 -8.99
N ASP A 135 -23.64 -27.31 -8.45
CA ASP A 135 -23.67 -27.53 -7.01
C ASP A 135 -22.26 -27.56 -6.41
N ASP A 136 -21.30 -28.20 -7.06
CA ASP A 136 -19.90 -28.13 -6.65
C ASP A 136 -19.41 -26.70 -6.56
N ARG A 137 -19.82 -25.85 -7.50
CA ARG A 137 -19.48 -24.42 -7.47
C ARG A 137 -20.03 -23.71 -6.25
N ARG A 138 -21.32 -23.96 -5.89
CA ARG A 138 -21.93 -23.35 -4.69
C ARG A 138 -21.26 -23.80 -3.41
N GLN A 139 -21.01 -25.12 -3.31
CA GLN A 139 -20.30 -25.70 -2.16
C GLN A 139 -18.90 -25.12 -2.04
N MET A 140 -18.19 -24.93 -3.16
CA MET A 140 -16.85 -24.37 -3.18
C MET A 140 -16.83 -22.91 -2.72
N VAL A 141 -17.74 -22.08 -3.20
CA VAL A 141 -17.85 -20.68 -2.77
C VAL A 141 -18.11 -20.60 -1.27
N ALA A 142 -19.06 -21.40 -0.75
CA ALA A 142 -19.35 -21.46 0.68
C ALA A 142 -18.14 -21.95 1.50
N ALA A 143 -17.39 -22.94 0.99
CA ALA A 143 -16.20 -23.46 1.63
C ALA A 143 -15.08 -22.41 1.70
N LEU A 144 -14.84 -21.65 0.62
CA LEU A 144 -13.85 -20.56 0.62
C LEU A 144 -14.22 -19.44 1.60
N GLU A 145 -15.51 -19.12 1.74
CA GLU A 145 -15.99 -18.16 2.74
C GLU A 145 -15.76 -18.67 4.16
N THR A 146 -16.14 -19.92 4.45
CA THR A 146 -15.90 -20.53 5.77
C THR A 146 -14.41 -20.58 6.13
N LEU A 147 -13.53 -20.93 5.18
CA LEU A 147 -12.08 -20.93 5.41
C LEU A 147 -11.55 -19.51 5.63
N SER A 148 -12.05 -18.51 4.91
CA SER A 148 -11.69 -17.12 5.12
C SER A 148 -12.07 -16.64 6.53
N GLU A 149 -13.28 -16.96 6.99
CA GLU A 149 -13.74 -16.66 8.35
C GLU A 149 -12.90 -17.37 9.40
N HIS A 150 -12.57 -18.66 9.19
CA HIS A 150 -11.70 -19.41 10.08
C HIS A 150 -10.31 -18.79 10.22
N LEU A 151 -9.68 -18.41 9.10
CA LEU A 151 -8.38 -17.76 9.12
C LEU A 151 -8.39 -16.41 9.85
N GLN A 152 -9.51 -15.69 9.81
CA GLN A 152 -9.67 -14.40 10.50
C GLN A 152 -10.16 -14.51 11.94
N SER A 153 -10.57 -15.71 12.40
CA SER A 153 -11.19 -15.86 13.73
C SER A 153 -10.19 -15.57 14.86
N ASN A 154 -10.61 -14.77 15.82
CA ASN A 154 -9.81 -14.43 17.02
C ASN A 154 -9.50 -15.67 17.86
N ASP A 155 -10.42 -16.61 17.98
CA ASP A 155 -10.23 -17.83 18.77
C ASP A 155 -9.06 -18.67 18.25
N ALA A 156 -8.95 -18.80 16.93
CA ALA A 156 -7.84 -19.50 16.30
C ALA A 156 -6.51 -18.72 16.47
N LEU A 157 -6.53 -17.39 16.43
CA LEU A 157 -5.35 -16.56 16.68
C LEU A 157 -4.86 -16.73 18.13
N GLU A 158 -5.77 -16.66 19.11
CA GLU A 158 -5.44 -16.83 20.53
C GLU A 158 -4.95 -18.25 20.87
N ALA A 159 -5.55 -19.27 20.26
CA ALA A 159 -5.07 -20.66 20.42
C ALA A 159 -3.64 -20.82 19.88
N THR A 160 -3.32 -20.15 18.78
CA THR A 160 -1.99 -20.22 18.16
C THR A 160 -0.94 -19.45 18.97
N LYS A 161 -1.31 -18.29 19.54
CA LYS A 161 -0.45 -17.55 20.47
C LYS A 161 -0.15 -18.38 21.74
N LYS A 162 -1.17 -19.00 22.33
CA LYS A 162 -1.00 -19.89 23.48
C LYS A 162 -0.17 -21.14 23.17
N GLY A 163 -0.21 -21.61 21.93
CA GLY A 163 0.63 -22.71 21.43
C GLY A 163 2.09 -22.33 21.18
N GLY A 164 2.48 -21.06 21.34
CA GLY A 164 3.85 -20.57 21.17
C GLY A 164 4.33 -20.48 19.72
N LEU A 165 3.43 -20.54 18.75
CA LEU A 165 3.79 -20.38 17.34
C LEU A 165 3.96 -18.91 16.95
N VAL A 166 3.15 -18.01 17.54
CA VAL A 166 3.29 -16.56 17.37
C VAL A 166 4.14 -16.01 18.51
N GLU A 167 5.28 -15.46 18.20
CA GLU A 167 6.22 -14.86 19.16
C GLU A 167 6.13 -13.33 19.11
N SER A 168 6.44 -12.68 20.23
CA SER A 168 6.59 -11.22 20.27
C SER A 168 7.83 -10.81 19.49
N LEU A 169 7.79 -9.62 18.88
CA LEU A 169 8.91 -9.08 18.14
C LEU A 169 9.99 -8.54 19.09
N ASP A 170 11.16 -9.13 19.10
CA ASP A 170 12.36 -8.58 19.75
C ASP A 170 13.31 -7.89 18.74
N LYS A 171 14.31 -7.16 19.24
CA LYS A 171 15.29 -6.45 18.40
C LYS A 171 16.07 -7.35 17.44
N LYS A 172 16.43 -8.58 17.87
CA LYS A 172 17.18 -9.52 17.06
C LYS A 172 16.32 -10.09 15.94
N THR A 173 15.08 -10.44 16.27
CA THR A 173 14.08 -10.95 15.30
C THR A 173 13.67 -9.87 14.32
N LEU A 174 13.52 -8.61 14.76
CA LEU A 174 13.28 -7.47 13.85
C LEU A 174 14.38 -7.34 12.79
N LYS A 175 15.65 -7.41 13.19
CA LYS A 175 16.78 -7.33 12.23
C LYS A 175 16.76 -8.49 11.24
N LYS A 176 16.47 -9.73 11.70
CA LYS A 176 16.33 -10.89 10.81
C LYS A 176 15.16 -10.74 9.83
N LEU A 177 14.03 -10.25 10.32
CA LEU A 177 12.84 -10.00 9.50
C LEU A 177 13.16 -9.01 8.37
N MET A 178 13.82 -7.90 8.70
CA MET A 178 14.27 -6.91 7.72
C MET A 178 15.30 -7.47 6.73
N LEU A 179 16.22 -8.33 7.19
CA LEU A 179 17.20 -9.00 6.32
C LEU A 179 16.50 -9.88 5.27
N VAL A 180 15.49 -10.65 5.68
CA VAL A 180 14.69 -11.47 4.74
C VAL A 180 13.99 -10.58 3.71
N SER A 181 13.34 -9.51 4.15
CA SER A 181 12.63 -8.56 3.27
C SER A 181 13.58 -7.81 2.32
N ALA A 182 14.77 -7.40 2.81
CA ALA A 182 15.77 -6.72 2.00
C ALA A 182 16.58 -7.65 1.08
N ASN A 183 16.23 -8.94 0.97
CA ASN A 183 17.02 -9.95 0.26
C ASN A 183 18.49 -10.00 0.75
N TYR A 184 18.69 -9.93 2.07
CA TYR A 184 19.98 -9.99 2.77
C TYR A 184 20.96 -8.85 2.43
N ASP A 185 20.45 -7.67 2.12
CA ASP A 185 21.23 -6.45 1.99
C ASP A 185 21.56 -5.90 3.40
N GLU A 186 22.66 -6.39 3.99
CA GLU A 186 23.05 -6.08 5.36
C GLU A 186 23.27 -4.58 5.59
N ASN A 187 23.90 -3.90 4.62
CA ASN A 187 24.20 -2.46 4.74
C ASN A 187 22.93 -1.62 4.80
N LEU A 188 21.95 -1.93 3.94
CA LEU A 188 20.65 -1.28 3.94
C LEU A 188 19.91 -1.54 5.25
N VAL A 189 19.91 -2.80 5.70
CA VAL A 189 19.21 -3.19 6.95
C VAL A 189 19.83 -2.53 8.17
N ASP A 190 21.15 -2.44 8.25
CA ASP A 190 21.84 -1.77 9.36
C ASP A 190 21.50 -0.28 9.40
N ALA A 191 21.52 0.40 8.26
CA ALA A 191 21.15 1.80 8.18
C ALA A 191 19.68 2.03 8.57
N LEU A 192 18.77 1.21 8.04
CA LEU A 192 17.34 1.31 8.31
C LEU A 192 16.99 0.93 9.75
N TYR A 193 17.63 -0.11 10.30
CA TYR A 193 17.47 -0.49 11.71
C TYR A 193 17.87 0.65 12.66
N ASN A 194 18.99 1.31 12.37
CA ASN A 194 19.43 2.48 13.13
C ASN A 194 18.46 3.66 12.97
N ALA A 195 17.89 3.85 11.78
CA ALA A 195 16.88 4.89 11.53
C ALA A 195 15.58 4.65 12.29
N LEU A 196 15.11 3.39 12.32
CA LEU A 196 13.87 2.98 13.03
C LEU A 196 14.01 3.07 14.56
N GLU A 197 15.21 3.01 15.11
CA GLU A 197 15.52 3.09 16.55
C GLU A 197 14.50 2.37 17.44
N PRO A 198 14.45 1.03 17.40
CA PRO A 198 13.42 0.25 18.06
C PRO A 198 13.36 0.46 19.57
N GLN A 199 12.21 0.88 20.08
CA GLN A 199 11.94 1.02 21.50
C GLN A 199 11.45 -0.32 22.06
N VAL A 200 11.91 -0.70 23.24
CA VAL A 200 11.55 -1.98 23.87
C VAL A 200 10.95 -1.77 25.24
N ASP A 201 10.07 -2.71 25.64
CA ASP A 201 9.58 -2.85 26.99
C ASP A 201 10.62 -3.53 27.92
N GLU A 202 10.25 -3.72 29.18
CA GLU A 202 11.10 -4.40 30.18
C GLU A 202 11.40 -5.85 29.82
N ALA A 203 10.55 -6.49 29.03
CA ALA A 203 10.73 -7.87 28.55
C ALA A 203 11.60 -7.96 27.28
N GLY A 204 11.95 -6.82 26.68
CA GLY A 204 12.74 -6.74 25.45
C GLY A 204 11.93 -6.77 24.16
N ASN A 205 10.59 -6.72 24.24
CA ASN A 205 9.74 -6.69 23.07
C ASN A 205 9.70 -5.29 22.46
N VAL A 206 9.69 -5.21 21.13
CA VAL A 206 9.60 -3.95 20.39
C VAL A 206 8.18 -3.39 20.50
N ILE A 207 8.05 -2.26 21.20
CA ILE A 207 6.79 -1.56 21.43
C ILE A 207 6.62 -0.32 20.56
N GLY A 208 7.69 0.16 19.95
CA GLY A 208 7.68 1.35 19.08
C GLY A 208 8.80 1.33 18.07
N LEU A 209 8.51 1.88 16.89
CA LEU A 209 9.46 2.16 15.85
C LEU A 209 9.40 3.65 15.54
N ARG A 210 10.58 4.28 15.34
CA ARG A 210 10.64 5.67 14.90
C ARG A 210 10.10 5.79 13.47
N ASN A 211 9.44 6.89 13.16
CA ASN A 211 9.08 7.16 11.79
C ASN A 211 10.32 7.49 10.97
N VAL A 212 10.45 6.85 9.81
CA VAL A 212 11.55 7.06 8.87
C VAL A 212 10.98 7.64 7.59
N VAL A 213 11.58 8.75 7.16
CA VAL A 213 11.30 9.40 5.87
C VAL A 213 12.44 9.01 4.93
N PRO A 214 12.23 8.11 3.98
CA PRO A 214 13.26 7.72 3.03
C PRO A 214 13.40 8.77 1.93
N SER A 215 14.64 9.02 1.53
CA SER A 215 14.99 9.91 0.41
C SER A 215 16.12 9.31 -0.39
N ALA A 216 16.15 9.55 -1.70
CA ALA A 216 17.23 9.10 -2.56
C ALA A 216 17.89 10.29 -3.27
N GLU A 217 19.22 10.28 -3.29
CA GLU A 217 20.05 11.26 -3.95
C GLU A 217 20.86 10.59 -5.07
N ILE A 218 20.82 11.14 -6.29
CA ILE A 218 21.67 10.65 -7.37
C ILE A 218 23.05 11.30 -7.22
N ALA A 219 24.06 10.50 -6.97
CA ALA A 219 25.41 10.93 -6.71
C ALA A 219 26.45 10.11 -7.47
N THR A 220 27.63 10.70 -7.71
CA THR A 220 28.77 10.04 -8.36
C THR A 220 29.86 9.63 -7.36
N ASP A 221 29.80 10.15 -6.14
CA ASP A 221 30.78 9.98 -5.08
C ASP A 221 30.34 8.96 -4.02
N ILE A 222 29.79 7.82 -4.45
CA ILE A 222 29.26 6.81 -3.55
C ILE A 222 30.39 5.95 -2.96
N THR A 223 30.47 5.91 -1.64
CA THR A 223 31.34 5.02 -0.86
C THR A 223 30.51 4.26 0.19
N PRO A 224 30.99 3.14 0.72
CA PRO A 224 30.28 2.45 1.80
C PRO A 224 29.94 3.36 3.00
N ASP A 225 30.82 4.30 3.32
CA ASP A 225 30.68 5.18 4.49
C ASP A 225 29.67 6.32 4.28
N ASN A 226 29.43 6.74 3.03
CA ASN A 226 28.53 7.87 2.72
C ASN A 226 27.24 7.45 1.99
N ARG A 227 27.05 6.15 1.75
CA ARG A 227 25.88 5.64 1.01
C ARG A 227 24.58 5.90 1.74
N PHE A 228 24.59 5.76 3.06
CA PHE A 228 23.43 5.98 3.91
C PHE A 228 23.72 7.09 4.91
N THR A 229 22.88 8.12 4.89
CA THR A 229 22.99 9.23 5.82
C THR A 229 21.72 9.34 6.65
N LEU A 230 21.87 9.45 7.97
CA LEU A 230 20.78 9.62 8.91
C LEU A 230 20.81 11.04 9.45
N GLU A 231 19.67 11.71 9.35
CA GLU A 231 19.48 13.04 9.89
C GLU A 231 18.17 13.11 10.66
N TYR A 232 18.18 13.73 11.83
CA TYR A 232 16.95 13.97 12.57
C TYR A 232 16.25 15.20 11.99
N LEU A 233 14.99 15.02 11.60
CA LEU A 233 14.21 16.11 11.03
C LEU A 233 13.92 17.17 12.09
N PRO A 234 14.05 18.46 11.76
CA PRO A 234 13.86 19.55 12.71
C PRO A 234 12.40 19.74 13.09
N GLY A 235 12.17 20.50 14.19
CA GLY A 235 10.84 20.91 14.66
C GLY A 235 10.13 19.91 15.54
N ASP A 236 9.09 20.39 16.21
CA ASP A 236 8.26 19.61 17.13
C ASP A 236 7.18 18.83 16.36
N PHE A 237 6.67 19.42 15.29
CA PHE A 237 5.65 18.83 14.43
C PHE A 237 5.94 19.16 12.96
N ARG A 238 5.60 18.24 12.05
CA ARG A 238 5.87 18.39 10.62
C ARG A 238 4.65 18.08 9.78
N VAL A 239 4.57 18.79 8.65
CA VAL A 239 3.53 18.57 7.63
C VAL A 239 4.20 18.51 6.28
N CYS A 240 3.97 17.43 5.54
CA CYS A 240 4.40 17.33 4.16
C CYS A 240 3.55 18.24 3.28
N VAL A 241 4.22 19.06 2.47
CA VAL A 241 3.57 20.05 1.62
C VAL A 241 4.11 20.00 0.20
N ARG A 242 3.34 20.52 -0.73
CA ARG A 242 3.78 20.83 -2.08
C ARG A 242 3.84 22.33 -2.25
N THR A 243 4.98 22.81 -2.66
CA THR A 243 5.17 24.20 -3.05
C THR A 243 5.19 24.31 -4.57
N ASP A 244 4.59 25.37 -5.15
CA ASP A 244 4.81 25.72 -6.54
C ASP A 244 6.22 26.26 -6.72
N TYR A 245 6.99 25.65 -7.62
CA TYR A 245 8.39 26.01 -7.88
C TYR A 245 8.61 27.47 -8.30
N ASP A 246 7.61 28.11 -8.91
CA ASP A 246 7.70 29.52 -9.36
C ASP A 246 7.61 30.55 -8.21
N ASN A 247 7.29 30.09 -7.00
CA ASN A 247 7.24 30.90 -5.79
C ASN A 247 7.93 30.17 -4.62
N LEU A 248 9.14 29.72 -4.85
CA LEU A 248 10.05 29.38 -3.74
C LEU A 248 10.18 30.62 -2.88
N VAL A 249 9.24 30.73 -1.98
CA VAL A 249 9.25 31.68 -0.89
C VAL A 249 10.56 31.47 -0.19
N LYS A 250 11.35 32.53 -0.12
CA LYS A 250 12.52 32.56 0.75
C LYS A 250 12.02 32.56 2.19
N PHE A 251 11.65 31.37 2.67
CA PHE A 251 11.48 31.18 4.10
C PHE A 251 12.84 31.35 4.73
N ALA A 252 12.99 32.39 5.51
CA ALA A 252 14.09 32.44 6.47
C ALA A 252 13.88 31.29 7.46
N ASP A 253 14.97 30.72 7.95
CA ASP A 253 14.91 29.74 9.02
C ASP A 253 14.11 30.29 10.21
N LYS A 254 13.13 29.50 10.71
CA LYS A 254 12.27 29.85 11.84
C LYS A 254 11.50 31.16 11.69
N CYS A 255 10.79 31.33 10.61
CA CYS A 255 9.89 32.47 10.45
C CYS A 255 8.68 32.38 11.37
N LYS A 256 8.34 33.47 12.05
CA LYS A 256 7.10 33.57 12.81
C LYS A 256 5.96 33.95 11.90
N LEU A 257 5.06 33.01 11.62
CA LEU A 257 3.94 33.15 10.70
C LEU A 257 2.61 32.97 11.42
N ARG A 258 1.60 33.74 11.02
CA ARG A 258 0.21 33.40 11.31
C ARG A 258 -0.16 32.14 10.50
N VAL A 259 -0.89 31.19 11.09
CA VAL A 259 -1.23 29.93 10.46
C VAL A 259 -2.73 29.82 10.29
N ILE A 260 -3.17 29.65 9.04
CA ILE A 260 -4.58 29.42 8.68
C ILE A 260 -4.67 28.05 8.03
N LEU A 261 -5.54 27.19 8.57
CA LEU A 261 -5.71 25.81 8.13
C LEU A 261 -7.07 25.63 7.46
N TYR A 262 -7.08 24.95 6.32
CA TYR A 262 -8.31 24.52 5.62
C TYR A 262 -8.35 22.99 5.58
N ASP A 263 -9.51 22.39 5.87
CA ASP A 263 -9.74 20.94 5.80
C ASP A 263 -10.22 20.46 4.42
N HIS A 264 -10.12 21.33 3.43
CA HIS A 264 -10.59 21.09 2.05
C HIS A 264 -9.69 21.81 1.03
N ASN A 265 -9.95 21.57 -0.25
CA ASN A 265 -9.34 22.37 -1.32
C ASN A 265 -9.89 23.80 -1.27
N MET A 266 -9.02 24.79 -1.26
CA MET A 266 -9.44 26.19 -1.28
C MET A 266 -10.37 26.49 -2.46
N THR A 267 -11.45 27.20 -2.17
CA THR A 267 -12.40 27.69 -3.18
C THR A 267 -12.15 29.17 -3.51
N PRO A 268 -12.68 29.68 -4.63
CA PRO A 268 -12.64 31.13 -4.91
C PRO A 268 -13.23 32.00 -3.79
N ALA A 269 -14.27 31.51 -3.10
CA ALA A 269 -14.87 32.21 -1.97
C ALA A 269 -13.92 32.32 -0.77
N ASP A 270 -13.16 31.25 -0.48
CA ASP A 270 -12.13 31.25 0.56
C ASP A 270 -11.02 32.25 0.24
N ALA A 271 -10.55 32.27 -1.00
CA ALA A 271 -9.51 33.19 -1.45
C ALA A 271 -9.95 34.66 -1.32
N VAL A 272 -11.18 34.97 -1.72
CA VAL A 272 -11.75 36.33 -1.60
C VAL A 272 -11.85 36.71 -0.13
N ALA A 273 -12.43 35.87 0.73
CA ALA A 273 -12.59 36.14 2.16
C ALA A 273 -11.23 36.34 2.85
N LEU A 274 -10.22 35.56 2.48
CA LEU A 274 -8.86 35.72 3.00
C LEU A 274 -8.25 37.05 2.56
N MET A 275 -8.39 37.43 1.29
CA MET A 275 -7.87 38.70 0.77
C MET A 275 -8.56 39.90 1.38
N ASP A 276 -9.86 39.82 1.68
CA ASP A 276 -10.60 40.86 2.33
C ASP A 276 -10.16 41.09 3.79
N ALA A 277 -9.83 40.02 4.49
CA ALA A 277 -9.39 40.05 5.88
C ALA A 277 -7.88 40.30 6.07
N TYR A 278 -7.07 40.09 5.02
CA TYR A 278 -5.61 40.13 5.13
C TYR A 278 -5.07 41.52 5.55
N ASP A 279 -4.22 41.51 6.57
CA ASP A 279 -3.70 42.70 7.27
C ASP A 279 -2.19 42.95 7.07
N ASP A 280 -1.60 42.40 6.01
CA ASP A 280 -0.18 42.53 5.65
C ASP A 280 0.81 41.82 6.59
N LYS A 281 0.33 41.06 7.58
CA LYS A 281 1.22 40.25 8.43
C LYS A 281 1.61 38.95 7.75
N PRO A 282 2.84 38.46 7.97
CA PRO A 282 3.29 37.18 7.42
C PRO A 282 2.34 36.07 7.81
N THR A 283 1.73 35.41 6.79
CA THR A 283 0.67 34.41 6.99
C THR A 283 0.92 33.18 6.10
N LEU A 284 0.91 32.02 6.73
CA LEU A 284 0.95 30.70 6.09
C LEU A 284 -0.47 30.17 5.96
N VAL A 285 -0.84 29.72 4.78
CA VAL A 285 -2.13 29.10 4.47
C VAL A 285 -1.89 27.67 4.02
N LEU A 286 -2.45 26.73 4.77
CA LEU A 286 -2.40 25.31 4.44
C LEU A 286 -3.78 24.84 4.00
N SER A 287 -3.86 24.17 2.85
CA SER A 287 -5.08 23.58 2.30
C SER A 287 -4.79 22.21 1.67
N PHE A 288 -5.82 21.49 1.20
CA PHE A 288 -5.64 20.20 0.55
C PHE A 288 -5.30 20.32 -0.93
N GLY A 289 -5.40 21.48 -1.48
CA GLY A 289 -5.06 21.84 -2.84
C GLY A 289 -5.73 23.15 -3.22
N TYR A 290 -5.05 23.87 -4.07
CA TYR A 290 -5.61 25.04 -4.73
C TYR A 290 -5.07 25.10 -6.15
N THR A 291 -5.82 25.69 -7.05
CA THR A 291 -5.32 25.88 -8.41
C THR A 291 -4.40 27.11 -8.48
N ALA A 292 -3.35 27.05 -9.29
CA ALA A 292 -2.48 28.19 -9.56
C ALA A 292 -3.28 29.41 -10.02
N MET A 293 -4.40 29.17 -10.69
CA MET A 293 -5.34 30.21 -11.13
C MET A 293 -5.97 30.97 -9.95
N LEU A 294 -6.44 30.28 -8.90
CA LEU A 294 -7.00 30.91 -7.69
C LEU A 294 -5.97 31.79 -6.98
N ARG A 295 -4.73 31.34 -6.92
CA ARG A 295 -3.64 32.13 -6.34
C ARG A 295 -3.39 33.41 -7.14
N ASN A 296 -3.29 33.32 -8.44
CA ASN A 296 -3.06 34.47 -9.31
C ASN A 296 -4.24 35.46 -9.26
N GLU A 297 -5.46 34.96 -9.21
CA GLU A 297 -6.66 35.77 -9.12
C GLU A 297 -6.75 36.52 -7.77
N ALA A 298 -6.50 35.82 -6.66
CA ALA A 298 -6.42 36.42 -5.34
C ALA A 298 -5.30 37.46 -5.22
N PHE A 299 -4.14 37.17 -5.82
CA PHE A 299 -3.01 38.10 -5.87
C PHE A 299 -3.34 39.34 -6.65
N VAL A 300 -3.91 39.24 -7.86
CA VAL A 300 -4.30 40.39 -8.69
C VAL A 300 -5.35 41.27 -7.99
N GLN A 301 -6.34 40.66 -7.36
CA GLN A 301 -7.36 41.40 -6.59
C GLN A 301 -6.77 42.16 -5.42
N TYR A 302 -5.84 41.53 -4.67
CA TYR A 302 -5.17 42.17 -3.54
C TYR A 302 -4.29 43.33 -3.96
N VAL A 303 -3.47 43.18 -5.03
CA VAL A 303 -2.64 44.23 -5.60
C VAL A 303 -3.50 45.39 -6.08
N ASN A 304 -4.60 45.12 -6.77
CA ASN A 304 -5.55 46.13 -7.25
C ASN A 304 -6.20 46.88 -6.09
N LYS A 305 -6.60 46.18 -5.01
CA LYS A 305 -7.16 46.80 -3.80
C LYS A 305 -6.16 47.72 -3.10
N LYS A 306 -4.88 47.31 -3.00
CA LYS A 306 -3.82 48.15 -2.42
C LYS A 306 -3.46 49.34 -3.31
N ALA A 307 -3.34 49.16 -4.61
CA ALA A 307 -3.08 50.26 -5.54
C ALA A 307 -4.20 51.31 -5.52
N PHE A 308 -5.46 50.87 -5.42
CA PHE A 308 -6.60 51.78 -5.31
C PHE A 308 -6.61 52.57 -3.99
N ASN A 309 -6.25 51.95 -2.87
CA ASN A 309 -6.34 52.58 -1.55
C ASN A 309 -5.14 53.46 -1.18
N LYS A 310 -3.94 53.25 -1.74
CA LYS A 310 -2.71 53.94 -1.26
C LYS A 310 -1.96 54.77 -2.30
N LYS A 311 -2.39 54.88 -3.55
CA LYS A 311 -1.62 55.53 -4.64
C LYS A 311 -0.18 54.99 -4.78
N ALA A 312 0.08 53.74 -4.34
CA ALA A 312 1.39 53.10 -4.36
C ALA A 312 1.58 52.35 -5.69
N HIS A 313 2.81 52.38 -6.23
CA HIS A 313 3.15 51.56 -7.40
C HIS A 313 3.08 50.07 -7.04
N ALA A 314 2.40 49.29 -7.86
CA ALA A 314 2.19 47.83 -7.65
C ALA A 314 3.51 47.03 -7.59
N ALA A 315 4.61 47.59 -8.09
CA ALA A 315 5.93 46.97 -8.13
C ALA A 315 6.63 46.81 -6.77
N ASP A 316 6.22 47.60 -5.76
CA ASP A 316 6.91 47.67 -4.44
C ASP A 316 6.13 46.95 -3.33
N THR A 317 5.14 46.13 -3.67
CA THR A 317 4.30 45.46 -2.67
C THR A 317 4.81 44.05 -2.43
N GLU A 318 5.64 43.85 -1.41
CA GLU A 318 5.94 42.52 -0.88
C GLU A 318 4.68 41.94 -0.21
N ILE A 319 4.25 40.76 -0.67
CA ILE A 319 3.15 40.06 -0.07
C ILE A 319 3.73 38.88 0.73
N ASN A 320 3.56 38.94 2.05
CA ASN A 320 4.00 37.93 2.99
C ASN A 320 2.88 36.88 3.23
N LEU A 321 2.29 36.36 2.14
CA LEU A 321 1.22 35.37 2.17
C LEU A 321 1.68 34.11 1.43
N PHE A 322 1.75 33.01 2.16
CA PHE A 322 2.37 31.76 1.72
C PHE A 322 1.32 30.67 1.63
N PHE A 323 1.05 30.19 0.44
CA PHE A 323 0.08 29.11 0.18
C PHE A 323 0.82 27.81 -0.06
N MET A 324 0.42 26.75 0.66
CA MET A 324 0.99 25.41 0.49
C MET A 324 -0.09 24.33 0.56
N ASP A 325 0.03 23.33 -0.31
CA ASP A 325 -0.86 22.19 -0.34
C ASP A 325 -0.34 21.07 0.54
N VAL A 326 -1.13 20.66 1.54
CA VAL A 326 -0.81 19.51 2.38
C VAL A 326 -0.88 18.24 1.54
N GLN A 327 0.17 17.45 1.57
CA GLN A 327 0.31 16.22 0.82
C GLN A 327 0.07 15.00 1.71
N GLY A 328 -0.13 13.83 1.06
CA GLY A 328 -0.29 12.57 1.75
C GLY A 328 -1.73 12.05 1.79
N TYR A 329 -1.84 10.77 2.08
CA TYR A 329 -3.13 10.07 2.12
C TYR A 329 -3.99 10.49 3.32
N TYR A 330 -3.35 10.82 4.44
CA TYR A 330 -4.00 11.17 5.70
C TYR A 330 -3.94 12.68 6.02
N LYS A 331 -3.80 13.52 4.99
CA LYS A 331 -3.65 14.98 5.13
C LYS A 331 -4.70 15.66 6.02
N LEU A 332 -5.92 15.11 6.10
CA LEU A 332 -6.94 15.59 7.04
C LEU A 332 -6.51 15.38 8.50
N ASN A 333 -5.90 14.24 8.80
CA ASN A 333 -5.40 13.96 10.14
C ASN A 333 -4.26 14.91 10.50
N ASP A 334 -3.33 15.14 9.57
CA ASP A 334 -2.18 16.03 9.79
C ASP A 334 -2.63 17.46 10.05
N VAL A 335 -3.62 17.97 9.31
CA VAL A 335 -4.22 19.29 9.52
C VAL A 335 -4.96 19.37 10.86
N ASN A 336 -5.72 18.33 11.25
CA ASN A 336 -6.43 18.30 12.52
C ASN A 336 -5.48 18.20 13.72
N ASP A 337 -4.43 17.40 13.62
CA ASP A 337 -3.42 17.28 14.67
C ASP A 337 -2.65 18.58 14.85
N LEU A 338 -2.26 19.24 13.74
CA LEU A 338 -1.63 20.57 13.79
C LEU A 338 -2.59 21.63 14.37
N ALA A 339 -3.86 21.62 13.98
CA ALA A 339 -4.86 22.54 14.51
C ALA A 339 -5.03 22.38 16.02
N PHE A 340 -5.08 21.14 16.50
CA PHE A 340 -5.13 20.83 17.91
C PHE A 340 -3.90 21.39 18.66
N LEU A 341 -2.69 21.15 18.14
CA LEU A 341 -1.44 21.66 18.73
C LEU A 341 -1.34 23.19 18.74
N LEU A 342 -1.92 23.84 17.74
CA LEU A 342 -2.00 25.30 17.64
C LEU A 342 -3.15 25.89 18.45
N GLY A 343 -4.03 25.07 19.05
CA GLY A 343 -5.21 25.54 19.77
C GLY A 343 -6.25 26.22 18.88
N THR A 344 -6.36 25.80 17.62
CA THR A 344 -7.29 26.37 16.63
C THR A 344 -8.15 25.28 15.99
N VAL A 345 -9.06 25.69 15.10
CA VAL A 345 -9.92 24.76 14.34
C VAL A 345 -9.71 25.03 12.85
N PRO A 346 -9.55 24.00 12.01
CA PRO A 346 -9.47 24.19 10.58
C PRO A 346 -10.74 24.83 10.03
N ARG A 347 -10.61 25.61 8.98
CA ARG A 347 -11.74 26.18 8.25
C ARG A 347 -12.37 25.09 7.37
N THR A 348 -13.70 25.05 7.39
CA THR A 348 -14.47 24.10 6.61
C THR A 348 -15.09 24.78 5.38
N ILE A 349 -15.50 24.00 4.40
CA ILE A 349 -16.17 24.50 3.18
C ILE A 349 -17.45 25.30 3.48
N PHE A 350 -18.04 25.13 4.65
CA PHE A 350 -19.25 25.83 5.07
C PHE A 350 -18.98 27.16 5.79
N ASN A 351 -17.73 27.44 6.14
CA ASN A 351 -17.34 28.65 6.86
C ASN A 351 -16.25 29.41 6.10
N THR A 352 -16.64 30.06 5.01
CA THR A 352 -15.72 30.77 4.12
C THR A 352 -15.37 32.17 4.63
N LYS A 353 -16.26 32.85 5.40
CA LYS A 353 -16.05 34.23 5.84
C LYS A 353 -15.03 34.33 6.99
N ILE A 354 -14.11 35.27 6.90
CA ILE A 354 -13.14 35.61 7.96
C ILE A 354 -13.55 36.95 8.59
N ASP A 355 -14.17 36.86 9.77
CA ASP A 355 -14.63 38.06 10.49
C ASP A 355 -13.47 38.78 11.20
N ASP A 356 -12.53 38.02 11.79
CA ASP A 356 -11.31 38.57 12.42
C ASP A 356 -10.12 37.65 12.12
N ILE A 357 -9.14 38.14 11.37
CA ILE A 357 -7.93 37.42 11.04
C ILE A 357 -6.97 37.25 12.22
N ASN A 358 -7.13 38.06 13.28
CA ASN A 358 -6.24 38.00 14.44
C ASN A 358 -6.54 36.85 15.40
N ILE A 359 -7.64 36.13 15.22
CA ILE A 359 -7.93 34.92 16.00
C ILE A 359 -7.00 33.74 15.65
N TYR A 360 -6.36 33.77 14.46
CA TYR A 360 -5.49 32.69 14.04
C TYR A 360 -4.15 32.72 14.76
N PRO A 361 -3.65 31.54 15.20
CA PRO A 361 -2.41 31.44 15.96
C PRO A 361 -1.18 31.81 15.11
N THR A 362 -0.11 32.16 15.81
CA THR A 362 1.22 32.32 15.20
C THR A 362 2.14 31.21 15.66
N ALA A 363 2.92 30.64 14.73
CA ALA A 363 3.93 29.62 15.01
C ALA A 363 5.27 30.00 14.37
N GLU A 364 6.35 29.48 14.92
CA GLU A 364 7.66 29.47 14.24
C GLU A 364 7.70 28.30 13.27
N VAL A 365 8.00 28.60 12.01
CA VAL A 365 7.93 27.62 10.92
C VAL A 365 9.18 27.73 10.05
N SER A 366 9.72 26.59 9.63
CA SER A 366 10.74 26.50 8.58
C SER A 366 10.27 25.59 7.47
N LEU A 367 10.66 25.88 6.24
CA LEU A 367 10.48 24.96 5.11
C LEU A 367 11.77 24.14 4.95
N TYR A 368 11.67 22.84 5.15
CA TYR A 368 12.78 21.90 5.10
C TYR A 368 12.72 21.09 3.81
N HIS A 369 13.81 21.00 3.09
CA HIS A 369 13.93 20.31 1.77
C HIS A 369 12.90 20.71 0.69
N GLY A 370 12.18 21.83 0.89
CA GLY A 370 11.21 22.33 -0.08
C GLY A 370 9.82 21.67 -0.04
N ASP A 371 9.65 20.60 0.72
CA ASP A 371 8.43 19.79 0.76
C ASP A 371 7.94 19.43 2.19
N CYS A 372 8.66 19.88 3.20
CA CYS A 372 8.32 19.62 4.60
C CYS A 372 8.32 20.92 5.42
N LEU A 373 7.16 21.26 5.99
CA LEU A 373 7.04 22.34 6.96
C LEU A 373 7.33 21.80 8.36
N ALA A 374 8.34 22.37 9.02
CA ALA A 374 8.67 22.10 10.41
C ALA A 374 8.13 23.23 11.31
N PHE A 375 7.35 22.87 12.32
CA PHE A 375 6.78 23.77 13.32
C PHE A 375 7.56 23.63 14.63
N TYR A 376 7.85 24.74 15.30
CA TYR A 376 8.65 24.81 16.51
C TYR A 376 7.87 25.43 17.66
N GLY A 377 8.26 25.09 18.89
CA GLY A 377 7.69 25.66 20.10
C GLY A 377 6.26 25.22 20.38
N LEU A 378 5.83 24.08 19.83
CA LEU A 378 4.49 23.52 20.06
C LEU A 378 4.44 22.63 21.30
N LYS A 379 5.56 22.03 21.70
CA LYS A 379 5.65 21.13 22.84
C LYS A 379 5.25 21.85 24.14
N GLY A 380 4.25 21.29 24.83
CA GLY A 380 3.75 21.84 26.10
C GLY A 380 2.72 22.98 25.98
N ASN A 381 2.37 23.42 24.77
CA ASN A 381 1.34 24.45 24.58
C ASN A 381 -0.07 23.91 24.87
N VAL A 382 -0.31 22.65 24.56
CA VAL A 382 -1.60 21.98 24.79
C VAL A 382 -1.32 20.62 25.45
N ASP A 383 -2.21 20.19 26.36
CA ASP A 383 -2.16 18.83 26.91
C ASP A 383 -2.69 17.84 25.87
N THR A 384 -1.77 17.03 25.33
CA THR A 384 -2.06 16.03 24.31
C THR A 384 -2.52 14.69 24.90
N SER A 385 -2.48 14.50 26.23
CA SER A 385 -2.66 13.22 26.90
C SER A 385 -4.01 12.57 26.62
N GLU A 386 -5.10 13.33 26.68
CA GLU A 386 -6.44 12.80 26.38
C GLU A 386 -6.63 12.53 24.89
N TYR A 387 -6.06 13.33 24.03
CA TYR A 387 -6.13 13.11 22.59
C TYR A 387 -5.39 11.84 22.19
N ILE A 388 -4.19 11.63 22.73
CA ILE A 388 -3.40 10.41 22.53
C ILE A 388 -4.16 9.17 23.04
N LYS A 389 -4.75 9.24 24.26
CA LYS A 389 -5.57 8.12 24.78
C LYS A 389 -6.74 7.79 23.86
N ARG A 390 -7.41 8.80 23.30
CA ARG A 390 -8.50 8.58 22.35
C ARG A 390 -8.01 7.87 21.10
N LEU A 391 -6.89 8.28 20.51
CA LEU A 391 -6.31 7.61 19.36
C LEU A 391 -5.90 6.17 19.65
N GLN A 392 -5.38 5.90 20.86
CA GLN A 392 -5.07 4.54 21.31
C GLN A 392 -6.33 3.68 21.43
N MET A 393 -7.39 4.21 22.03
CA MET A 393 -8.68 3.51 22.12
C MET A 393 -9.29 3.25 20.73
N GLU A 394 -9.25 4.22 19.82
CA GLU A 394 -9.71 4.06 18.44
C GLU A 394 -8.93 2.95 17.72
N LEU A 395 -7.62 2.86 17.95
CA LEU A 395 -6.78 1.78 17.42
C LEU A 395 -7.12 0.41 18.02
N GLU A 396 -7.47 0.33 19.29
CA GLU A 396 -7.87 -0.91 19.95
C GLU A 396 -9.24 -1.43 19.48
N ILE A 397 -10.19 -0.53 19.24
CA ILE A 397 -11.58 -0.85 18.84
C ILE A 397 -11.67 -1.19 17.35
N ASP A 398 -10.71 -0.77 16.53
CA ASP A 398 -10.74 -1.03 15.09
C ASP A 398 -10.54 -2.53 14.80
N ASP A 399 -11.64 -3.24 14.60
CA ASP A 399 -11.66 -4.68 14.24
C ASP A 399 -10.93 -4.98 12.91
N LYS A 400 -10.73 -3.95 12.08
CA LYS A 400 -10.00 -4.03 10.80
C LYS A 400 -8.64 -3.36 10.93
N LYS A 401 -7.75 -3.91 11.73
CA LYS A 401 -6.36 -3.43 11.91
C LYS A 401 -5.54 -3.56 10.62
N SER A 402 -5.85 -2.73 9.62
CA SER A 402 -4.95 -2.63 8.47
C SER A 402 -3.63 -1.99 8.93
N ILE A 403 -2.50 -2.52 8.46
CA ILE A 403 -1.16 -2.03 8.82
C ILE A 403 -1.04 -0.54 8.53
N THR A 404 -1.57 -0.07 7.41
CA THR A 404 -1.57 1.35 7.06
C THR A 404 -2.30 2.20 8.11
N ARG A 405 -3.40 1.70 8.67
CA ARG A 405 -4.10 2.39 9.77
C ARG A 405 -3.30 2.35 11.06
N VAL A 406 -2.78 1.18 11.44
CA VAL A 406 -1.92 1.04 12.63
C VAL A 406 -0.70 1.97 12.50
N LYS A 407 -0.04 1.98 11.35
CA LYS A 407 1.08 2.88 11.05
C LYS A 407 0.66 4.35 11.18
N ASN A 408 -0.49 4.73 10.62
CA ASN A 408 -0.99 6.10 10.72
C ASN A 408 -1.28 6.51 12.17
N TYR A 409 -2.00 5.68 12.95
CA TYR A 409 -2.27 5.97 14.36
C TYR A 409 -0.97 6.08 15.18
N ASN A 410 -0.02 5.18 15.00
CA ASN A 410 1.27 5.22 15.68
C ASN A 410 2.07 6.48 15.31
N ASN A 411 2.12 6.83 14.03
CA ASN A 411 2.79 8.06 13.57
C ASN A 411 2.16 9.30 14.19
N ARG A 412 0.83 9.39 14.22
CA ARG A 412 0.10 10.51 14.86
C ARG A 412 0.38 10.58 16.36
N ILE A 413 0.32 9.45 17.07
CA ILE A 413 0.62 9.37 18.50
C ILE A 413 2.05 9.83 18.77
N ASN A 414 3.01 9.38 17.98
CA ASN A 414 4.42 9.79 18.12
C ASN A 414 4.61 11.27 17.80
N ALA A 415 4.01 11.77 16.74
CA ALA A 415 4.05 13.19 16.38
C ALA A 415 3.42 14.08 17.46
N LEU A 416 2.29 13.65 18.08
CA LEU A 416 1.63 14.40 19.16
C LEU A 416 2.41 14.34 20.49
N LYS A 417 3.18 13.29 20.75
CA LYS A 417 4.09 13.23 21.90
C LYS A 417 5.24 14.22 21.79
N MET A 418 5.68 14.52 20.54
CA MET A 418 6.80 15.40 20.25
C MET A 418 8.08 15.05 21.03
N ASP A 419 8.23 13.78 21.43
CA ASP A 419 9.37 13.32 22.22
C ASP A 419 10.52 12.85 21.36
N ILE A 420 10.21 12.34 20.17
CA ILE A 420 11.17 11.70 19.29
C ILE A 420 11.03 12.32 17.89
N PRO A 421 12.09 12.97 17.36
CA PRO A 421 12.06 13.49 15.99
C PRO A 421 12.01 12.34 14.98
N ASP A 422 11.38 12.55 13.81
CA ASP A 422 11.48 11.61 12.69
C ASP A 422 12.92 11.58 12.17
N THR A 423 13.27 10.48 11.53
CA THR A 423 14.59 10.31 10.92
C THR A 423 14.47 10.37 9.40
N LEU A 424 15.23 11.26 8.78
CA LEU A 424 15.49 11.24 7.34
C LEU A 424 16.58 10.23 7.06
N LEU A 425 16.27 9.21 6.26
CA LEU A 425 17.25 8.26 5.72
C LEU A 425 17.52 8.63 4.27
N THR A 426 18.63 9.29 3.99
CA THR A 426 19.07 9.59 2.63
C THR A 426 19.98 8.50 2.10
N VAL A 427 19.65 7.98 0.91
CA VAL A 427 20.41 6.94 0.22
C VAL A 427 21.01 7.52 -1.05
N LYS A 428 22.34 7.48 -1.18
CA LYS A 428 23.03 7.84 -2.43
C LYS A 428 22.96 6.69 -3.42
N CYS A 429 22.51 6.99 -4.62
CA CYS A 429 22.31 6.06 -5.72
C CYS A 429 23.05 6.53 -6.97
N SER A 430 23.55 5.60 -7.78
CA SER A 430 24.25 5.91 -9.03
C SER A 430 23.32 6.28 -10.18
N SER A 431 22.04 5.90 -10.06
CA SER A 431 21.04 6.12 -11.09
C SER A 431 19.62 6.17 -10.50
N SER A 432 18.67 6.70 -11.26
CA SER A 432 17.25 6.68 -10.92
C SER A 432 16.69 5.25 -10.81
N MET A 433 17.20 4.31 -11.60
CA MET A 433 16.81 2.91 -11.52
C MET A 433 17.27 2.25 -10.21
N GLU A 434 18.50 2.49 -9.78
CA GLU A 434 19.00 2.01 -8.48
C GLU A 434 18.20 2.64 -7.33
N SER A 435 17.95 3.93 -7.41
CA SER A 435 17.13 4.66 -6.44
C SER A 435 15.77 4.00 -6.25
N GLN A 436 15.07 3.71 -7.33
CA GLN A 436 13.76 3.05 -7.27
C GLN A 436 13.82 1.69 -6.60
N LEU A 437 14.79 0.84 -6.97
CA LEU A 437 14.96 -0.49 -6.39
C LEU A 437 15.28 -0.47 -4.88
N ILE A 438 16.05 0.51 -4.44
CA ILE A 438 16.39 0.65 -3.01
C ILE A 438 15.20 1.20 -2.23
N MET A 439 14.49 2.18 -2.80
CA MET A 439 13.28 2.73 -2.16
C MET A 439 12.19 1.66 -1.98
N ASP A 440 11.97 0.81 -3.00
CA ASP A 440 11.03 -0.31 -2.90
C ASP A 440 11.42 -1.25 -1.73
N LYS A 441 12.71 -1.61 -1.59
CA LYS A 441 13.19 -2.44 -0.45
C LYS A 441 13.01 -1.76 0.92
N ILE A 442 13.22 -0.45 1.00
CA ILE A 442 13.02 0.32 2.24
C ILE A 442 11.55 0.26 2.66
N ASP A 443 10.65 0.50 1.71
CA ASP A 443 9.21 0.47 1.95
C ASP A 443 8.74 -0.92 2.40
N ASP A 444 9.23 -1.98 1.78
CA ASP A 444 8.96 -3.37 2.17
C ASP A 444 9.45 -3.64 3.60
N CYS A 445 10.68 -3.24 3.94
CA CYS A 445 11.26 -3.43 5.28
C CYS A 445 10.46 -2.66 6.35
N ILE A 446 10.07 -1.42 6.09
CA ILE A 446 9.27 -0.62 7.04
C ILE A 446 7.89 -1.26 7.22
N SER A 447 7.28 -1.71 6.13
CA SER A 447 5.94 -2.32 6.14
C SER A 447 5.94 -3.62 6.94
N ILE A 448 6.87 -4.53 6.68
CA ILE A 448 6.95 -5.80 7.40
C ILE A 448 7.33 -5.61 8.88
N ALA A 449 8.22 -4.66 9.19
CA ALA A 449 8.59 -4.33 10.57
C ALA A 449 7.39 -3.79 11.37
N THR A 450 6.61 -2.89 10.77
CA THR A 450 5.39 -2.33 11.37
C THR A 450 4.31 -3.40 11.55
N SER A 451 4.16 -4.28 10.56
CA SER A 451 3.25 -5.41 10.61
C SER A 451 3.59 -6.37 11.76
N ALA A 452 4.87 -6.74 11.86
CA ALA A 452 5.33 -7.65 12.90
C ALA A 452 5.25 -7.04 14.31
N GLN A 453 5.48 -5.74 14.46
CA GLN A 453 5.26 -5.04 15.72
C GLN A 453 3.80 -5.14 16.18
N ALA A 454 2.85 -5.03 15.25
CA ALA A 454 1.42 -5.04 15.56
C ALA A 454 0.87 -6.46 15.82
N SER A 455 1.37 -7.48 15.11
CA SER A 455 0.77 -8.83 15.09
C SER A 455 1.64 -9.93 15.67
N GLY A 456 2.91 -9.64 15.92
CA GLY A 456 3.92 -10.64 16.26
C GLY A 456 4.53 -11.31 15.03
N VAL A 457 5.44 -12.22 15.27
CA VAL A 457 6.22 -12.94 14.25
C VAL A 457 5.93 -14.43 14.28
N VAL A 458 5.99 -15.06 13.11
CA VAL A 458 5.85 -16.49 12.91
C VAL A 458 7.01 -17.01 12.06
N PRO A 459 7.41 -18.26 12.20
CA PRO A 459 8.45 -18.83 11.38
C PRO A 459 7.95 -19.16 9.97
N ASN A 460 8.77 -18.90 8.98
CA ASN A 460 8.57 -19.25 7.58
C ASN A 460 7.30 -18.67 6.91
N LEU A 461 7.44 -18.28 5.69
CA LEU A 461 6.36 -17.71 4.88
C LEU A 461 5.24 -18.74 4.66
N PHE A 462 3.98 -18.36 4.98
CA PHE A 462 2.76 -19.16 4.86
C PHE A 462 2.70 -20.44 5.71
N LYS A 463 3.70 -20.75 6.54
CA LYS A 463 3.67 -21.89 7.44
C LYS A 463 2.56 -21.75 8.49
N TYR A 464 2.36 -20.55 8.99
CA TYR A 464 1.31 -20.26 9.98
C TYR A 464 -0.10 -20.49 9.42
N GLY A 465 -0.37 -19.97 8.25
CA GLY A 465 -1.64 -20.20 7.56
C GLY A 465 -1.89 -21.68 7.25
N LYS A 466 -0.85 -22.38 6.81
CA LYS A 466 -0.92 -23.84 6.58
C LYS A 466 -1.28 -24.61 7.86
N ILE A 467 -0.60 -24.33 8.96
CA ILE A 467 -0.88 -25.00 10.25
C ILE A 467 -2.34 -24.77 10.68
N ARG A 468 -2.88 -23.58 10.48
CA ARG A 468 -4.29 -23.30 10.77
C ARG A 468 -5.25 -24.09 9.87
N LEU A 469 -4.93 -24.25 8.60
CA LEU A 469 -5.73 -25.04 7.66
C LEU A 469 -5.68 -26.54 8.01
N ASP A 470 -4.49 -27.06 8.34
CA ASP A 470 -4.34 -28.45 8.80
C ASP A 470 -5.13 -28.69 10.08
N PHE A 471 -4.99 -27.80 11.06
CA PHE A 471 -5.74 -27.91 12.32
C PHE A 471 -7.26 -27.92 12.07
N TYR A 472 -7.76 -27.04 11.19
CA TYR A 472 -9.18 -27.03 10.83
C TYR A 472 -9.59 -28.35 10.16
N LYS A 473 -8.77 -28.90 9.28
CA LYS A 473 -9.01 -30.17 8.57
C LYS A 473 -9.08 -31.35 9.54
N GLU A 474 -8.17 -31.41 10.52
CA GLU A 474 -8.05 -32.50 11.48
C GLU A 474 -9.12 -32.50 12.57
N HIS A 475 -9.57 -31.30 12.99
CA HIS A 475 -10.48 -31.14 14.14
C HIS A 475 -11.94 -30.87 13.74
N THR A 476 -12.25 -30.80 12.45
CA THR A 476 -13.61 -30.64 11.95
C THR A 476 -14.14 -31.94 11.35
N MET A 477 -15.31 -32.39 11.81
CA MET A 477 -16.00 -33.53 11.20
C MET A 477 -16.71 -33.08 9.93
N PHE A 478 -16.25 -33.57 8.79
CA PHE A 478 -16.86 -33.32 7.48
C PHE A 478 -17.80 -34.48 7.10
N ALA A 479 -18.85 -34.16 6.33
CA ALA A 479 -19.65 -35.19 5.68
C ALA A 479 -18.80 -35.97 4.66
N GLU A 480 -19.16 -37.24 4.38
CA GLU A 480 -18.38 -38.10 3.47
C GLU A 480 -18.25 -37.54 2.04
N ASP A 481 -19.25 -36.80 1.59
CA ASP A 481 -19.29 -36.13 0.28
C ASP A 481 -18.80 -34.69 0.29
N SER A 482 -18.29 -34.19 1.42
CA SER A 482 -17.80 -32.82 1.55
C SER A 482 -16.59 -32.57 0.64
N ILE A 483 -16.63 -31.46 -0.10
CA ILE A 483 -15.51 -31.00 -0.92
C ILE A 483 -14.45 -30.22 -0.10
N MET A 484 -14.77 -29.84 1.15
CA MET A 484 -13.90 -29.00 1.99
C MET A 484 -12.48 -29.56 2.17
N PRO A 485 -12.26 -30.86 2.48
CA PRO A 485 -10.90 -31.41 2.60
C PRO A 485 -10.09 -31.25 1.30
N LYS A 486 -10.71 -31.46 0.14
CA LYS A 486 -10.05 -31.30 -1.17
C LYS A 486 -9.68 -29.84 -1.46
N ILE A 487 -10.50 -28.89 -1.01
CA ILE A 487 -10.20 -27.47 -1.15
C ILE A 487 -9.01 -27.09 -0.26
N ILE A 488 -8.98 -27.57 0.99
CA ILE A 488 -7.87 -27.34 1.90
C ILE A 488 -6.57 -27.90 1.31
N ASP A 489 -6.59 -29.13 0.80
CA ASP A 489 -5.43 -29.74 0.15
C ASP A 489 -4.95 -28.93 -1.06
N ALA A 490 -5.87 -28.45 -1.90
CA ALA A 490 -5.53 -27.61 -3.04
C ALA A 490 -4.88 -26.25 -2.62
N ILE A 491 -5.31 -25.69 -1.50
CA ILE A 491 -4.70 -24.47 -0.94
C ILE A 491 -3.30 -24.78 -0.41
N ILE A 492 -3.12 -25.84 0.35
CA ILE A 492 -1.83 -26.24 0.90
C ILE A 492 -0.84 -26.57 -0.24
N GLU A 493 -1.29 -27.25 -1.28
CA GLU A 493 -0.46 -27.54 -2.45
C GLU A 493 -0.04 -26.26 -3.19
N ALA A 494 -0.92 -25.26 -3.27
CA ALA A 494 -0.58 -23.95 -3.81
C ALA A 494 0.46 -23.22 -2.97
N ILE A 495 0.40 -23.32 -1.64
CA ILE A 495 1.41 -22.80 -0.72
C ILE A 495 2.77 -23.47 -0.98
N TYR A 496 2.81 -24.80 -1.12
CA TYR A 496 4.04 -25.51 -1.49
C TYR A 496 4.58 -25.05 -2.85
N GLY A 497 3.70 -24.80 -3.80
CA GLY A 497 4.07 -24.31 -5.12
C GLY A 497 4.75 -22.96 -5.12
N ILE A 498 4.57 -22.12 -4.07
CA ILE A 498 5.32 -20.87 -3.91
C ILE A 498 6.79 -21.15 -3.58
N PHE A 499 7.06 -22.08 -2.69
CA PHE A 499 8.43 -22.52 -2.41
C PHE A 499 9.07 -23.16 -3.65
N GLU A 500 8.32 -23.94 -4.41
CA GLU A 500 8.77 -24.51 -5.68
C GLU A 500 9.18 -23.43 -6.68
N ASP A 501 8.38 -22.37 -6.84
CA ASP A 501 8.70 -21.26 -7.74
C ASP A 501 10.04 -20.60 -7.37
N ILE A 502 10.28 -20.33 -6.08
CA ILE A 502 11.56 -19.77 -5.61
C ILE A 502 12.70 -20.77 -5.82
N TYR A 503 12.46 -22.05 -5.54
CA TYR A 503 13.44 -23.09 -5.68
C TYR A 503 13.86 -23.29 -7.15
N VAL A 504 12.90 -23.30 -8.07
CA VAL A 504 13.14 -23.37 -9.52
C VAL A 504 13.91 -22.13 -10.00
N SER A 505 13.57 -20.94 -9.51
CA SER A 505 14.30 -19.71 -9.86
C SER A 505 15.76 -19.78 -9.46
N LYS A 506 16.09 -20.42 -8.33
CA LYS A 506 17.47 -20.60 -7.87
C LYS A 506 18.23 -21.64 -8.69
N TYR A 507 17.66 -22.81 -8.86
CA TYR A 507 18.39 -23.98 -9.37
C TYR A 507 18.22 -24.22 -10.87
N GLY A 508 17.15 -23.71 -11.50
CA GLY A 508 16.91 -23.83 -12.93
C GLY A 508 17.06 -25.26 -13.45
N ALA A 509 17.98 -25.46 -14.40
CA ALA A 509 18.26 -26.77 -14.97
C ALA A 509 18.89 -27.78 -13.98
N SER A 510 19.41 -27.30 -12.82
CA SER A 510 19.97 -28.14 -11.76
C SER A 510 18.90 -28.60 -10.75
N PHE A 511 17.61 -28.42 -11.06
CA PHE A 511 16.51 -28.85 -10.21
C PHE A 511 16.56 -30.36 -9.93
N SER A 512 16.48 -30.72 -8.65
CA SER A 512 16.41 -32.10 -8.19
C SER A 512 15.16 -32.28 -7.34
N TRP A 513 14.24 -33.16 -7.76
CA TRP A 513 12.98 -33.39 -7.06
C TRP A 513 13.17 -33.89 -5.62
N ASN A 514 14.09 -34.85 -5.41
CA ASN A 514 14.34 -35.37 -4.06
C ASN A 514 14.86 -34.28 -3.09
N MET A 515 15.81 -33.47 -3.56
CA MET A 515 16.34 -32.35 -2.76
C MET A 515 15.26 -31.28 -2.53
N PHE A 516 14.43 -31.03 -3.50
CA PHE A 516 13.29 -30.09 -3.36
C PHE A 516 12.34 -30.56 -2.26
N VAL A 517 11.90 -31.82 -2.29
CA VAL A 517 10.96 -32.38 -1.29
C VAL A 517 11.55 -32.29 0.12
N GLU A 518 12.81 -32.69 0.31
CA GLU A 518 13.50 -32.62 1.61
C GLU A 518 13.52 -31.17 2.16
N ARG A 519 13.83 -30.20 1.31
CA ARG A 519 13.92 -28.78 1.69
C ARG A 519 12.56 -28.15 1.93
N ARG A 520 11.57 -28.48 1.11
CA ARG A 520 10.17 -28.08 1.30
C ARG A 520 9.63 -28.62 2.63
N ASP A 521 9.89 -29.89 2.93
CA ASP A 521 9.40 -30.53 4.13
C ASP A 521 10.08 -29.94 5.38
N ALA A 522 11.37 -29.59 5.30
CA ALA A 522 12.04 -28.84 6.37
C ALA A 522 11.39 -27.45 6.56
N PHE A 523 11.01 -26.79 5.48
CA PHE A 523 10.40 -25.46 5.53
C PHE A 523 8.99 -25.47 6.12
N TYR A 524 8.14 -26.42 5.71
CA TYR A 524 6.72 -26.41 6.06
C TYR A 524 6.28 -27.47 7.09
N GLU A 525 6.91 -28.64 7.14
CA GLU A 525 6.41 -29.78 7.92
C GLU A 525 7.19 -29.99 9.21
N GLN A 526 8.51 -29.85 9.17
CA GLN A 526 9.34 -30.16 10.33
C GLN A 526 9.25 -29.08 11.40
N ALA A 527 9.16 -29.50 12.66
CA ALA A 527 9.23 -28.62 13.80
C ALA A 527 10.68 -28.25 14.13
N GLY A 528 10.94 -26.99 14.46
CA GLY A 528 12.23 -26.49 14.90
C GLY A 528 13.26 -26.27 13.80
N ILE A 529 13.05 -26.80 12.59
CA ILE A 529 13.97 -26.71 11.46
C ILE A 529 13.30 -25.99 10.29
N SER A 530 14.09 -25.26 9.53
CA SER A 530 13.73 -24.67 8.26
C SER A 530 14.88 -24.78 7.27
N TYR A 531 14.62 -24.42 6.02
CA TYR A 531 15.64 -24.33 4.98
C TYR A 531 15.77 -22.90 4.47
N ASN A 532 16.95 -22.33 4.63
CA ASN A 532 17.27 -21.01 4.07
C ASN A 532 17.76 -21.18 2.63
N ILE A 533 16.91 -20.79 1.68
CA ILE A 533 17.18 -20.96 0.26
C ILE A 533 18.34 -20.08 -0.23
N ILE A 534 18.68 -18.99 0.46
CA ILE A 534 19.78 -18.07 0.08
C ILE A 534 21.11 -18.68 0.46
N THR A 535 21.25 -19.11 1.72
CA THR A 535 22.50 -19.70 2.23
C THR A 535 22.67 -21.17 1.90
N ASP A 536 21.62 -21.81 1.37
CA ASP A 536 21.56 -23.27 1.06
C ASP A 536 21.81 -24.14 2.30
N GLN A 537 21.24 -23.73 3.45
CA GLN A 537 21.48 -24.41 4.73
C GLN A 537 20.17 -24.71 5.45
N PHE A 538 20.17 -25.83 6.18
CA PHE A 538 19.15 -26.08 7.18
C PHE A 538 19.47 -25.23 8.42
N VAL A 539 18.48 -24.50 8.90
CA VAL A 539 18.60 -23.51 9.99
C VAL A 539 17.48 -23.72 11.01
N ASP A 540 17.63 -23.10 12.19
CA ASP A 540 16.48 -22.99 13.11
C ASP A 540 15.35 -22.20 12.41
N MET A 541 14.12 -22.66 12.56
CA MET A 541 12.96 -22.04 11.90
C MET A 541 12.77 -20.56 12.26
N ARG A 542 13.30 -20.10 13.40
CA ARG A 542 13.28 -18.70 13.85
C ARG A 542 14.28 -17.81 13.11
N GLU A 543 15.15 -18.40 12.28
CA GLU A 543 16.07 -17.61 11.44
C GLU A 543 15.38 -17.01 10.21
N ILE A 544 14.17 -17.48 9.87
CA ILE A 544 13.40 -17.00 8.72
C ILE A 544 12.01 -16.55 9.23
N PRO A 545 11.94 -15.43 9.99
CA PRO A 545 10.68 -14.93 10.51
C PRO A 545 9.87 -14.21 9.42
N THR A 546 8.55 -14.21 9.59
CA THR A 546 7.62 -13.35 8.86
C THR A 546 6.58 -12.77 9.82
N SER A 547 5.81 -11.77 9.40
CA SER A 547 4.72 -11.23 10.19
C SER A 547 3.52 -12.17 10.19
N ALA A 548 2.91 -12.39 11.36
CA ALA A 548 1.69 -13.20 11.47
C ALA A 548 0.52 -12.62 10.65
N GLN A 549 0.39 -11.31 10.63
CA GLN A 549 -0.64 -10.63 9.84
C GLN A 549 -0.41 -10.75 8.34
N TYR A 550 0.84 -10.68 7.89
CA TYR A 550 1.18 -10.87 6.48
C TYR A 550 0.65 -12.21 5.97
N ASP A 551 0.98 -13.30 6.65
CA ASP A 551 0.55 -14.64 6.27
C ASP A 551 -0.97 -14.75 6.11
N LEU A 552 -1.71 -14.21 7.07
CA LEU A 552 -3.17 -14.31 7.08
C LEU A 552 -3.84 -13.41 6.05
N GLU A 553 -3.43 -12.14 5.96
CA GLU A 553 -4.03 -11.17 5.02
C GLU A 553 -3.85 -11.61 3.57
N VAL A 554 -2.68 -12.13 3.22
CA VAL A 554 -2.43 -12.64 1.87
C VAL A 554 -3.31 -13.85 1.59
N LEU A 555 -3.41 -14.83 2.50
CA LEU A 555 -4.25 -16.01 2.29
C LEU A 555 -5.74 -15.67 2.21
N VAL A 556 -6.23 -14.78 3.07
CA VAL A 556 -7.61 -14.30 3.01
C VAL A 556 -7.92 -13.62 1.68
N ALA A 557 -7.01 -12.76 1.21
CA ALA A 557 -7.16 -12.10 -0.09
C ALA A 557 -7.12 -13.09 -1.25
N VAL A 558 -6.27 -14.11 -1.17
CA VAL A 558 -6.22 -15.22 -2.13
C VAL A 558 -7.56 -15.94 -2.22
N LEU A 559 -8.16 -16.33 -1.09
CA LEU A 559 -9.46 -16.99 -1.06
C LEU A 559 -10.56 -16.11 -1.66
N GLU A 560 -10.51 -14.82 -1.40
CA GLU A 560 -11.43 -13.85 -1.97
C GLU A 560 -11.27 -13.71 -3.48
N ILE A 561 -10.03 -13.61 -3.99
CA ILE A 561 -9.77 -13.58 -5.44
C ILE A 561 -10.32 -14.85 -6.10
N VAL A 562 -9.98 -16.02 -5.58
CA VAL A 562 -10.43 -17.30 -6.12
C VAL A 562 -11.95 -17.40 -6.12
N LYS A 563 -12.60 -16.98 -5.03
CA LYS A 563 -14.07 -16.91 -4.95
C LYS A 563 -14.64 -16.04 -6.08
N TYR A 564 -14.11 -14.82 -6.28
CA TYR A 564 -14.59 -13.94 -7.34
C TYR A 564 -14.31 -14.49 -8.75
N LEU A 565 -13.22 -15.21 -8.95
CA LEU A 565 -12.91 -15.85 -10.25
C LEU A 565 -13.84 -17.04 -10.54
N LEU A 566 -14.31 -17.76 -9.51
CA LEU A 566 -15.18 -18.93 -9.64
C LEU A 566 -16.69 -18.59 -9.66
N THR A 567 -17.07 -17.42 -9.17
CA THR A 567 -18.49 -17.04 -9.00
C THR A 567 -19.22 -16.66 -10.32
N PRO A 568 -18.60 -15.95 -11.30
CA PRO A 568 -19.37 -15.40 -12.41
C PRO A 568 -20.07 -16.48 -13.26
N GLY A 569 -21.38 -16.30 -13.45
CA GLY A 569 -22.18 -17.12 -14.37
C GLY A 569 -22.25 -16.53 -15.77
N ALA A 570 -22.02 -15.22 -15.92
CA ALA A 570 -21.90 -14.51 -17.18
C ALA A 570 -21.17 -13.20 -16.94
N ILE A 571 -20.59 -12.60 -17.98
CA ILE A 571 -20.07 -11.22 -17.95
C ILE A 571 -20.91 -10.38 -18.89
N ILE A 572 -21.44 -9.27 -18.37
CA ILE A 572 -22.33 -8.36 -19.09
C ILE A 572 -21.68 -6.98 -19.14
N PHE A 573 -21.63 -6.36 -20.30
CA PHE A 573 -21.08 -5.03 -20.48
C PHE A 573 -21.80 -4.26 -21.58
N ASP A 574 -21.74 -2.92 -21.52
CA ASP A 574 -22.33 -2.03 -22.49
C ASP A 574 -21.59 -2.09 -23.84
N ALA A 575 -22.32 -2.29 -24.93
CA ALA A 575 -21.76 -2.36 -26.27
C ALA A 575 -21.13 -1.02 -26.72
N HIS A 576 -21.56 0.10 -26.14
CA HIS A 576 -21.00 1.42 -26.46
C HIS A 576 -19.54 1.58 -26.01
N ILE A 577 -19.09 0.79 -25.03
CA ILE A 577 -17.69 0.80 -24.56
C ILE A 577 -16.72 0.22 -25.59
N LEU A 578 -17.23 -0.52 -26.59
CA LEU A 578 -16.44 -1.16 -27.64
C LEU A 578 -16.25 -0.31 -28.89
N LYS A 579 -16.76 0.93 -28.93
CA LYS A 579 -16.50 1.80 -30.08
C LYS A 579 -15.01 2.14 -30.10
N PRO A 580 -14.31 1.88 -31.23
CA PRO A 580 -12.93 2.32 -31.36
C PRO A 580 -12.90 3.84 -31.32
N VAL A 581 -11.97 4.35 -30.57
CA VAL A 581 -11.53 5.73 -30.67
C VAL A 581 -10.78 5.79 -32.00
N ASP A 582 -11.10 6.73 -32.87
CA ASP A 582 -10.30 6.97 -34.08
C ASP A 582 -8.89 7.44 -33.70
N ASP A 583 -7.97 7.42 -34.66
CA ASP A 583 -6.56 7.85 -34.46
C ASP A 583 -6.46 9.31 -33.97
N GLU A 584 -7.55 10.08 -33.98
CA GLU A 584 -7.66 11.46 -33.53
C GLU A 584 -8.33 11.61 -32.15
N GLY A 585 -8.76 10.50 -31.52
CA GLY A 585 -9.33 10.50 -30.17
C GLY A 585 -10.84 10.81 -30.10
N HIS A 586 -11.57 10.78 -31.23
CA HIS A 586 -13.01 10.99 -31.26
C HIS A 586 -13.80 9.68 -31.23
N TYR A 587 -14.87 9.62 -30.42
CA TYR A 587 -15.83 8.51 -30.42
C TYR A 587 -16.69 8.56 -31.68
N GLN A 588 -16.65 7.52 -32.51
CA GLN A 588 -17.57 7.31 -33.61
C GLN A 588 -18.91 6.77 -33.16
#